data_b0cd166d400ebac5dee0a6d8e021e39b
#
_entry.id   b0cd166d400ebac5dee0a6d8e021e39b
#
_cell.length_a   1.000
_cell.length_b   1.000
_cell.length_c   1.000
_cell.angle_alpha   90.00
_cell.angle_beta   90.00
_cell.angle_gamma   90.00
#
_symmetry.space_group_name_H-M   'P 1'
#
loop_
_entity.id
_entity.type
_entity.pdbx_description
1 polymer ?
#
loop_
_entity_poly.entity_id
_entity_poly.type
_entity_poly.pdbx_seq_one_letter_code
_entity_poly.pdbx_strand_id
1 'polypeptide(L)'
;MSAVVIVGAQWGDEGKGKATDLLGPRVDYVVKPNGGNNAGHTVVVNGQKFELKLLPAGILSDNAVPVIGNGVVVNPEALFAEIEGLEARGADTSRLKISANAHLVAPYHQTMDKVTERFLGKRAIGTTGRGIGPTYMDKVGRLGIRVQDILDESILRQKVEGALRQKNELLVKVYNRRHVEVDEIVEYFMSYAERLKPMIVDTTQLLNKALDEGKTLLMEGGQATFLDVDHGTYPFVTSSNPTSGGACVGSGVGPTRISRVIGIQKAYTTRVGAGPFPTELFDEMGEFLRTTGGEFGVNTGRPRRCGWYDAVLARQAVRIHGFTDLFITKLDVLTGLDKIPVCVAYDVDGVRHDEMPMTQTEFHHAKPIFEYYDGWTENISDAKSLDELPENARKYVLKLEEISGCRISAIGVGPDRDQTIVVRDLINED
;
A
#
# COMPACT_ATOMS: atom_id res chain seq x y z
N MET A 1 -17.87 9.62 15.40
CA MET A 1 -17.67 9.59 13.93
C MET A 1 -16.21 9.27 13.69
N SER A 2 -15.89 8.18 13.02
CA SER A 2 -14.50 7.77 12.93
C SER A 2 -14.15 7.39 11.49
N ALA A 3 -13.28 8.16 10.86
CA ALA A 3 -12.59 7.75 9.65
C ALA A 3 -11.13 7.48 10.00
N VAL A 4 -10.72 6.23 9.87
CA VAL A 4 -9.38 5.74 10.21
C VAL A 4 -8.62 5.47 8.91
N VAL A 5 -7.37 5.93 8.82
CA VAL A 5 -6.50 5.67 7.68
C VAL A 5 -5.36 4.75 8.11
N ILE A 6 -5.17 3.64 7.40
CA ILE A 6 -4.01 2.75 7.54
C ILE A 6 -3.08 2.96 6.36
N VAL A 7 -1.81 3.26 6.60
CA VAL A 7 -0.78 3.40 5.57
C VAL A 7 0.52 2.69 5.98
N GLY A 8 1.26 2.20 4.99
CA GLY A 8 2.60 1.68 5.21
C GLY A 8 3.58 2.84 5.43
N ALA A 9 4.39 2.76 6.48
CA ALA A 9 5.30 3.83 6.88
C ALA A 9 6.76 3.59 6.45
N GLN A 10 7.01 2.59 5.58
CA GLN A 10 8.34 2.22 5.06
C GLN A 10 8.30 2.13 3.52
N TRP A 11 8.71 1.02 2.91
CA TRP A 11 8.70 0.76 1.46
C TRP A 11 7.74 -0.33 1.00
N GLY A 12 6.67 -0.58 1.73
CA GLY A 12 5.71 -1.63 1.45
C GLY A 12 5.99 -2.92 2.22
N ASP A 13 5.05 -3.85 2.14
CA ASP A 13 5.11 -5.15 2.81
C ASP A 13 5.24 -5.08 4.35
N GLU A 14 4.82 -3.97 4.97
CA GLU A 14 4.89 -3.77 6.42
C GLU A 14 3.90 -4.65 7.20
N GLY A 15 2.96 -5.31 6.54
CA GLY A 15 1.94 -6.12 7.18
C GLY A 15 0.61 -5.38 7.39
N LYS A 16 0.29 -4.41 6.52
CA LYS A 16 -1.01 -3.69 6.52
C LYS A 16 -2.21 -4.64 6.54
N GLY A 17 -2.12 -5.77 5.82
CA GLY A 17 -3.17 -6.78 5.81
C GLY A 17 -3.55 -7.29 7.19
N LYS A 18 -2.58 -7.46 8.11
CA LYS A 18 -2.83 -7.85 9.50
C LYS A 18 -3.62 -6.78 10.26
N ALA A 19 -3.26 -5.50 10.07
CA ALA A 19 -3.96 -4.38 10.69
C ALA A 19 -5.40 -4.27 10.15
N THR A 20 -5.59 -4.40 8.83
CA THR A 20 -6.92 -4.36 8.22
C THR A 20 -7.78 -5.55 8.64
N ASP A 21 -7.19 -6.73 8.77
CA ASP A 21 -7.88 -7.91 9.28
C ASP A 21 -8.32 -7.75 10.74
N LEU A 22 -7.47 -7.14 11.56
CA LEU A 22 -7.78 -6.84 12.97
C LEU A 22 -8.94 -5.84 13.10
N LEU A 23 -8.97 -4.80 12.26
CA LEU A 23 -9.91 -3.69 12.38
C LEU A 23 -11.15 -3.86 11.50
N GLY A 24 -11.07 -4.59 10.40
CA GLY A 24 -12.15 -4.77 9.42
C GLY A 24 -13.49 -5.20 10.01
N PRO A 25 -13.57 -6.16 10.94
CA PRO A 25 -14.82 -6.57 11.57
C PRO A 25 -15.49 -5.49 12.45
N ARG A 26 -14.77 -4.43 12.79
CA ARG A 26 -15.20 -3.35 13.69
C ARG A 26 -15.65 -2.08 12.96
N VAL A 27 -15.67 -2.09 11.63
CA VAL A 27 -15.99 -0.92 10.81
C VAL A 27 -17.14 -1.21 9.85
N ASP A 28 -17.85 -0.16 9.42
CA ASP A 28 -18.98 -0.28 8.49
C ASP A 28 -18.53 -0.26 7.02
N TYR A 29 -17.40 0.41 6.72
CA TYR A 29 -16.86 0.52 5.36
C TYR A 29 -15.36 0.29 5.36
N VAL A 30 -14.86 -0.46 4.38
CA VAL A 30 -13.42 -0.56 4.09
C VAL A 30 -13.15 -0.02 2.68
N VAL A 31 -12.38 1.06 2.60
CA VAL A 31 -12.16 1.83 1.38
C VAL A 31 -10.72 1.65 0.92
N LYS A 32 -10.52 1.28 -0.34
CA LYS A 32 -9.24 1.36 -1.01
C LYS A 32 -9.13 2.69 -1.74
N PRO A 33 -8.27 3.64 -1.29
CA PRO A 33 -8.25 4.99 -1.83
C PRO A 33 -7.27 5.18 -2.98
N ASN A 34 -6.29 4.29 -3.20
CA ASN A 34 -5.24 4.47 -4.20
C ASN A 34 -4.70 3.15 -4.75
N GLY A 35 -3.87 3.26 -5.78
CA GLY A 35 -3.19 2.13 -6.40
C GLY A 35 -4.06 1.41 -7.42
N GLY A 36 -3.82 0.13 -7.60
CA GLY A 36 -4.52 -0.74 -8.54
C GLY A 36 -4.17 -2.19 -8.23
N ASN A 37 -4.11 -3.05 -9.24
CA ASN A 37 -3.74 -4.46 -9.09
C ASN A 37 -2.21 -4.71 -9.16
N ASN A 38 -1.40 -3.69 -8.87
CA ASN A 38 0.06 -3.75 -8.89
C ASN A 38 0.69 -4.31 -7.62
N ALA A 39 0.00 -4.27 -6.48
CA ALA A 39 0.43 -4.85 -5.23
C ALA A 39 -0.63 -5.82 -4.71
N GLY A 40 -0.21 -6.90 -4.08
CA GLY A 40 -1.09 -7.83 -3.39
C GLY A 40 -0.82 -7.82 -1.90
N HIS A 41 -1.85 -8.09 -1.12
CA HIS A 41 -1.70 -8.37 0.30
C HIS A 41 -2.45 -9.65 0.65
N THR A 42 -1.93 -10.36 1.63
CA THR A 42 -2.55 -11.59 2.13
C THR A 42 -3.38 -11.26 3.36
N VAL A 43 -4.61 -11.72 3.35
CA VAL A 43 -5.52 -11.70 4.50
C VAL A 43 -5.83 -13.13 4.88
N VAL A 44 -5.85 -13.43 6.18
CA VAL A 44 -6.20 -14.76 6.68
C VAL A 44 -7.54 -14.68 7.39
N VAL A 45 -8.55 -15.37 6.87
CA VAL A 45 -9.89 -15.44 7.47
C VAL A 45 -10.22 -16.90 7.73
N ASN A 46 -10.57 -17.24 8.97
CA ASN A 46 -10.93 -18.60 9.38
C ASN A 46 -9.86 -19.66 8.96
N GLY A 47 -8.58 -19.30 9.10
CA GLY A 47 -7.45 -20.17 8.73
C GLY A 47 -7.17 -20.27 7.22
N GLN A 48 -7.99 -19.66 6.38
CA GLN A 48 -7.78 -19.62 4.93
C GLN A 48 -7.05 -18.35 4.50
N LYS A 49 -6.04 -18.51 3.66
CA LYS A 49 -5.29 -17.38 3.06
C LYS A 49 -5.98 -16.88 1.79
N PHE A 50 -6.21 -15.58 1.73
CA PHE A 50 -6.72 -14.87 0.57
C PHE A 50 -5.70 -13.84 0.09
N GLU A 51 -5.38 -13.85 -1.19
CA GLU A 51 -4.50 -12.88 -1.82
C GLU A 51 -5.35 -11.83 -2.55
N LEU A 52 -5.46 -10.64 -1.97
CA LEU A 52 -6.19 -9.53 -2.56
C LEU A 52 -5.23 -8.58 -3.27
N LYS A 53 -5.63 -8.09 -4.45
CA LYS A 53 -4.83 -7.17 -5.27
C LYS A 53 -5.54 -5.85 -5.49
N LEU A 54 -6.74 -5.92 -6.04
CA LEU A 54 -7.57 -4.76 -6.36
C LEU A 54 -8.68 -4.56 -5.33
N LEU A 55 -9.25 -5.65 -4.83
CA LEU A 55 -10.32 -5.61 -3.83
C LEU A 55 -9.78 -5.16 -2.46
N PRO A 56 -10.54 -4.30 -1.74
CA PRO A 56 -10.22 -3.98 -0.34
C PRO A 56 -10.48 -5.18 0.57
N ALA A 57 -9.72 -5.29 1.68
CA ALA A 57 -9.83 -6.43 2.61
C ALA A 57 -11.23 -6.60 3.21
N GLY A 58 -12.00 -5.52 3.30
CA GLY A 58 -13.41 -5.55 3.73
C GLY A 58 -14.32 -6.45 2.92
N ILE A 59 -13.90 -6.89 1.71
CA ILE A 59 -14.65 -7.86 0.90
C ILE A 59 -14.86 -9.21 1.62
N LEU A 60 -13.95 -9.53 2.54
CA LEU A 60 -13.97 -10.77 3.35
C LEU A 60 -14.72 -10.60 4.68
N SER A 61 -15.27 -9.40 4.95
CA SER A 61 -16.02 -9.11 6.18
C SER A 61 -17.51 -9.22 5.94
N ASP A 62 -18.23 -9.90 6.85
CA ASP A 62 -19.69 -10.00 6.76
C ASP A 62 -20.41 -8.66 7.02
N ASN A 63 -19.76 -7.74 7.72
CA ASN A 63 -20.37 -6.49 8.19
C ASN A 63 -19.98 -5.27 7.35
N ALA A 64 -18.75 -5.20 6.84
CA ALA A 64 -18.24 -4.03 6.14
C ALA A 64 -18.67 -3.99 4.67
N VAL A 65 -18.92 -2.79 4.17
CA VAL A 65 -19.10 -2.52 2.74
C VAL A 65 -17.73 -2.24 2.11
N PRO A 66 -17.26 -3.09 1.19
CA PRO A 66 -16.01 -2.85 0.48
C PRO A 66 -16.19 -1.77 -0.60
N VAL A 67 -15.27 -0.79 -0.66
CA VAL A 67 -15.35 0.35 -1.57
C VAL A 67 -14.03 0.56 -2.30
N ILE A 68 -14.08 0.62 -3.62
CA ILE A 68 -12.97 1.08 -4.47
C ILE A 68 -13.16 2.58 -4.71
N GLY A 69 -12.28 3.39 -4.16
CA GLY A 69 -12.34 4.85 -4.23
C GLY A 69 -11.90 5.42 -5.58
N ASN A 70 -12.14 6.71 -5.77
CA ASN A 70 -11.82 7.44 -7.01
C ASN A 70 -10.31 7.58 -7.30
N GLY A 71 -9.46 7.33 -6.31
CA GLY A 71 -8.01 7.33 -6.49
C GLY A 71 -7.45 6.03 -7.07
N VAL A 72 -8.24 4.97 -7.14
CA VAL A 72 -7.82 3.67 -7.68
C VAL A 72 -7.89 3.65 -9.21
N VAL A 73 -6.96 2.91 -9.84
CA VAL A 73 -7.04 2.56 -11.25
C VAL A 73 -7.48 1.10 -11.40
N VAL A 74 -8.63 0.90 -12.04
CA VAL A 74 -9.36 -0.37 -12.06
C VAL A 74 -9.09 -1.09 -13.38
N ASN A 75 -8.49 -2.26 -13.32
CA ASN A 75 -8.43 -3.19 -14.44
C ASN A 75 -9.65 -4.13 -14.37
N PRO A 76 -10.63 -4.06 -15.31
CA PRO A 76 -11.85 -4.86 -15.24
C PRO A 76 -11.59 -6.37 -15.26
N GLU A 77 -10.69 -6.82 -16.11
CA GLU A 77 -10.31 -8.24 -16.21
C GLU A 77 -9.76 -8.76 -14.87
N ALA A 78 -8.82 -8.03 -14.27
CA ALA A 78 -8.24 -8.40 -12.98
C ALA A 78 -9.26 -8.33 -11.85
N LEU A 79 -10.17 -7.35 -11.88
CA LEU A 79 -11.24 -7.21 -10.90
C LEU A 79 -12.17 -8.43 -10.90
N PHE A 80 -12.67 -8.81 -12.07
CA PHE A 80 -13.59 -9.93 -12.16
C PHE A 80 -12.96 -11.28 -11.94
N ALA A 81 -11.70 -11.46 -12.36
CA ALA A 81 -10.94 -12.67 -12.01
C ALA A 81 -10.75 -12.81 -10.48
N GLU A 82 -10.54 -11.69 -9.77
CA GLU A 82 -10.42 -11.69 -8.32
C GLU A 82 -11.77 -11.95 -7.63
N ILE A 83 -12.86 -11.34 -8.11
CA ILE A 83 -14.24 -11.58 -7.64
C ILE A 83 -14.62 -13.07 -7.81
N GLU A 84 -14.46 -13.61 -9.00
CA GLU A 84 -14.79 -15.01 -9.32
C GLU A 84 -13.98 -15.99 -8.46
N GLY A 85 -12.68 -15.68 -8.22
CA GLY A 85 -11.84 -16.47 -7.35
C GLY A 85 -12.27 -16.47 -5.88
N LEU A 86 -12.84 -15.36 -5.40
CA LEU A 86 -13.39 -15.25 -4.04
C LEU A 86 -14.76 -15.96 -3.92
N GLU A 87 -15.65 -15.75 -4.89
CA GLU A 87 -16.96 -16.37 -4.93
C GLU A 87 -16.88 -17.91 -5.01
N ALA A 88 -15.93 -18.43 -5.78
CA ALA A 88 -15.64 -19.88 -5.84
C ALA A 88 -15.21 -20.47 -4.49
N ARG A 89 -14.77 -19.60 -3.54
CA ARG A 89 -14.40 -19.97 -2.17
C ARG A 89 -15.47 -19.57 -1.14
N GLY A 90 -16.64 -19.17 -1.60
CA GLY A 90 -17.83 -18.88 -0.77
C GLY A 90 -17.89 -17.46 -0.21
N ALA A 91 -17.06 -16.51 -0.68
CA ALA A 91 -17.15 -15.12 -0.25
C ALA A 91 -18.33 -14.40 -0.96
N ASP A 92 -19.03 -13.52 -0.24
CA ASP A 92 -20.07 -12.66 -0.82
C ASP A 92 -19.46 -11.34 -1.29
N THR A 93 -19.40 -11.14 -2.60
CA THR A 93 -18.87 -9.92 -3.23
C THR A 93 -19.95 -8.91 -3.63
N SER A 94 -21.23 -9.21 -3.41
CA SER A 94 -22.37 -8.42 -3.89
C SER A 94 -22.44 -6.99 -3.36
N ARG A 95 -21.80 -6.74 -2.19
CA ARG A 95 -21.78 -5.43 -1.53
C ARG A 95 -20.70 -4.48 -2.07
N LEU A 96 -19.84 -4.95 -2.99
CA LEU A 96 -18.76 -4.12 -3.54
C LEU A 96 -19.31 -2.85 -4.20
N LYS A 97 -18.73 -1.71 -3.86
CA LYS A 97 -18.97 -0.41 -4.49
C LYS A 97 -17.71 0.13 -5.15
N ILE A 98 -17.89 0.70 -6.34
CA ILE A 98 -16.81 1.24 -7.16
C ILE A 98 -17.12 2.69 -7.50
N SER A 99 -16.16 3.58 -7.27
CA SER A 99 -16.32 4.97 -7.62
C SER A 99 -16.55 5.17 -9.12
N ALA A 100 -17.62 5.88 -9.46
CA ALA A 100 -17.85 6.36 -10.82
C ALA A 100 -16.67 7.15 -11.39
N ASN A 101 -15.90 7.82 -10.51
CA ASN A 101 -14.74 8.64 -10.85
C ASN A 101 -13.39 7.90 -10.85
N ALA A 102 -13.34 6.62 -10.50
CA ALA A 102 -12.13 5.82 -10.65
C ALA A 102 -11.76 5.67 -12.14
N HIS A 103 -10.48 5.48 -12.45
CA HIS A 103 -10.03 5.35 -13.83
C HIS A 103 -9.89 3.89 -14.25
N LEU A 104 -10.16 3.61 -15.51
CA LEU A 104 -10.03 2.27 -16.10
C LEU A 104 -8.65 2.05 -16.68
N VAL A 105 -8.07 0.90 -16.40
CA VAL A 105 -6.84 0.43 -17.05
C VAL A 105 -7.23 -0.25 -18.37
N ALA A 106 -6.83 0.34 -19.48
CA ALA A 106 -7.03 -0.22 -20.82
C ALA A 106 -5.90 -1.18 -21.20
N PRO A 107 -6.11 -2.11 -22.15
CA PRO A 107 -5.07 -3.00 -22.67
C PRO A 107 -3.83 -2.25 -23.19
N TYR A 108 -4.01 -1.09 -23.82
CA TYR A 108 -2.88 -0.27 -24.30
C TYR A 108 -2.03 0.29 -23.15
N HIS A 109 -2.57 0.51 -21.96
CA HIS A 109 -1.79 0.92 -20.79
C HIS A 109 -0.80 -0.17 -20.38
N GLN A 110 -1.21 -1.45 -20.38
CA GLN A 110 -0.32 -2.56 -20.09
C GLN A 110 0.78 -2.71 -21.14
N THR A 111 0.43 -2.49 -22.42
CA THR A 111 1.39 -2.48 -23.52
C THR A 111 2.40 -1.34 -23.34
N MET A 112 1.92 -0.12 -23.05
CA MET A 112 2.77 1.05 -22.79
C MET A 112 3.73 0.82 -21.63
N ASP A 113 3.27 0.28 -20.51
CA ASP A 113 4.08 -0.04 -19.33
C ASP A 113 5.26 -0.96 -19.72
N LYS A 114 4.97 -2.07 -20.40
CA LYS A 114 5.97 -3.05 -20.82
C LYS A 114 6.98 -2.50 -21.84
N VAL A 115 6.52 -1.69 -22.81
CA VAL A 115 7.43 -1.16 -23.83
C VAL A 115 8.30 -0.03 -23.30
N THR A 116 7.77 0.80 -22.40
CA THR A 116 8.53 1.86 -21.73
C THR A 116 9.65 1.28 -20.87
N GLU A 117 9.38 0.25 -20.07
CA GLU A 117 10.41 -0.45 -19.28
C GLU A 117 11.54 -1.01 -20.16
N ARG A 118 11.19 -1.62 -21.28
CA ARG A 118 12.19 -2.10 -22.26
C ARG A 118 13.00 -0.96 -22.88
N PHE A 119 12.35 0.14 -23.23
CA PHE A 119 12.99 1.31 -23.82
C PHE A 119 13.96 1.98 -22.85
N LEU A 120 13.63 2.05 -21.55
CA LEU A 120 14.50 2.58 -20.51
C LEU A 120 15.74 1.70 -20.26
N GLY A 121 15.68 0.41 -20.56
CA GLY A 121 16.81 -0.52 -20.44
C GLY A 121 17.43 -0.51 -19.04
N LYS A 122 18.68 -0.06 -18.90
CA LYS A 122 19.37 0.01 -17.60
C LYS A 122 18.76 1.03 -16.62
N ARG A 123 17.92 1.94 -17.10
CA ARG A 123 17.18 2.92 -16.28
C ARG A 123 15.76 2.48 -15.96
N ALA A 124 15.42 1.22 -16.26
CA ALA A 124 14.10 0.67 -15.94
C ALA A 124 13.83 0.78 -14.43
N ILE A 125 12.59 1.13 -14.10
CA ILE A 125 12.13 1.33 -12.70
C ILE A 125 11.85 -0.03 -12.05
N GLY A 126 11.52 -1.04 -12.84
CA GLY A 126 11.09 -2.35 -12.37
C GLY A 126 9.60 -2.40 -12.07
N THR A 127 8.78 -1.83 -12.96
CA THR A 127 7.32 -1.83 -12.82
C THR A 127 6.74 -3.23 -12.87
N THR A 128 5.48 -3.37 -12.44
CA THR A 128 4.76 -4.65 -12.49
C THR A 128 4.24 -5.00 -13.90
N GLY A 129 4.37 -4.10 -14.87
CA GLY A 129 3.86 -4.27 -16.24
C GLY A 129 2.33 -4.33 -16.35
N ARG A 130 1.61 -3.84 -15.34
CA ARG A 130 0.13 -3.91 -15.26
C ARG A 130 -0.58 -2.65 -15.75
N GLY A 131 0.16 -1.68 -16.27
CA GLY A 131 -0.40 -0.45 -16.83
C GLY A 131 -0.79 0.61 -15.81
N ILE A 132 -0.39 0.47 -14.55
CA ILE A 132 -0.78 1.38 -13.47
C ILE A 132 -0.22 2.79 -13.72
N GLY A 133 1.09 2.92 -13.94
CA GLY A 133 1.75 4.20 -14.25
C GLY A 133 1.14 4.91 -15.47
N PRO A 134 1.05 4.26 -16.63
CA PRO A 134 0.40 4.83 -17.81
C PRO A 134 -1.05 5.29 -17.59
N THR A 135 -1.83 4.58 -16.76
CA THR A 135 -3.20 5.01 -16.43
C THR A 135 -3.22 6.27 -15.57
N TYR A 136 -2.31 6.39 -14.59
CA TYR A 136 -2.17 7.63 -13.82
C TYR A 136 -1.65 8.78 -14.68
N MET A 137 -0.75 8.54 -15.64
CA MET A 137 -0.35 9.56 -16.63
C MET A 137 -1.56 10.10 -17.40
N ASP A 138 -2.42 9.21 -17.87
CA ASP A 138 -3.62 9.63 -18.61
C ASP A 138 -4.62 10.36 -17.71
N LYS A 139 -4.78 9.94 -16.45
CA LYS A 139 -5.59 10.66 -15.47
C LYS A 139 -5.13 12.09 -15.30
N VAL A 140 -3.84 12.31 -15.05
CA VAL A 140 -3.26 13.65 -14.85
C VAL A 140 -3.21 14.42 -16.18
N GLY A 141 -2.96 13.75 -17.30
CA GLY A 141 -3.02 14.28 -18.66
C GLY A 141 -4.44 14.60 -19.14
N ARG A 142 -5.47 14.24 -18.39
CA ARG A 142 -6.90 14.43 -18.71
C ARG A 142 -7.34 13.70 -19.97
N LEU A 143 -6.68 12.56 -20.24
CA LEU A 143 -7.02 11.61 -21.33
C LEU A 143 -7.61 10.31 -20.76
N GLY A 144 -7.70 10.20 -19.43
CA GLY A 144 -8.13 8.99 -18.76
C GLY A 144 -9.61 8.66 -18.99
N ILE A 145 -9.91 7.37 -19.05
CA ILE A 145 -11.26 6.82 -19.13
C ILE A 145 -11.71 6.49 -17.72
N ARG A 146 -12.86 7.00 -17.31
CA ARG A 146 -13.43 6.74 -15.97
C ARG A 146 -14.40 5.56 -16.00
N VAL A 147 -14.63 4.95 -14.85
CA VAL A 147 -15.58 3.85 -14.70
C VAL A 147 -16.98 4.25 -15.17
N GLN A 148 -17.43 5.47 -14.88
CA GLN A 148 -18.74 5.97 -15.34
C GLN A 148 -18.89 6.05 -16.87
N ASP A 149 -17.80 6.13 -17.62
CA ASP A 149 -17.86 6.32 -19.07
C ASP A 149 -18.42 5.09 -19.79
N ILE A 150 -18.35 3.91 -19.17
CA ILE A 150 -18.97 2.68 -19.70
C ILE A 150 -20.50 2.69 -19.67
N LEU A 151 -21.11 3.62 -18.95
CA LEU A 151 -22.56 3.76 -18.89
C LEU A 151 -23.16 4.36 -20.16
N ASP A 152 -22.32 4.99 -20.99
CA ASP A 152 -22.67 5.56 -22.28
C ASP A 152 -21.59 5.22 -23.31
N GLU A 153 -21.89 4.28 -24.21
CA GLU A 153 -20.95 3.81 -25.22
C GLU A 153 -20.46 4.95 -26.15
N SER A 154 -21.29 5.94 -26.45
CA SER A 154 -20.92 7.05 -27.33
C SER A 154 -19.86 7.95 -26.67
N ILE A 155 -20.00 8.22 -25.39
CA ILE A 155 -19.01 8.95 -24.57
C ILE A 155 -17.73 8.15 -24.42
N LEU A 156 -17.86 6.84 -24.12
CA LEU A 156 -16.70 5.95 -24.04
C LEU A 156 -15.90 5.97 -25.34
N ARG A 157 -16.55 5.79 -26.50
CA ARG A 157 -15.95 5.81 -27.83
C ARG A 157 -15.21 7.10 -28.08
N GLN A 158 -15.84 8.25 -27.85
CA GLN A 158 -15.22 9.56 -28.03
C GLN A 158 -13.93 9.71 -27.20
N LYS A 159 -13.95 9.26 -25.95
CA LYS A 159 -12.77 9.33 -25.06
C LYS A 159 -11.67 8.36 -25.49
N VAL A 160 -12.02 7.16 -25.90
CA VAL A 160 -11.07 6.18 -26.44
C VAL A 160 -10.39 6.71 -27.70
N GLU A 161 -11.14 7.31 -28.64
CA GLU A 161 -10.59 7.98 -29.83
C GLU A 161 -9.59 9.07 -29.46
N GLY A 162 -9.97 9.94 -28.52
CA GLY A 162 -9.10 11.02 -28.04
C GLY A 162 -7.79 10.50 -27.42
N ALA A 163 -7.87 9.48 -26.59
CA ALA A 163 -6.71 8.85 -25.97
C ALA A 163 -5.81 8.14 -27.00
N LEU A 164 -6.40 7.32 -27.86
CA LEU A 164 -5.66 6.51 -28.84
C LEU A 164 -4.96 7.36 -29.92
N ARG A 165 -5.46 8.55 -30.24
CA ARG A 165 -4.78 9.45 -31.18
C ARG A 165 -3.32 9.69 -30.78
N GLN A 166 -3.06 10.01 -29.52
CA GLN A 166 -1.71 10.22 -29.00
C GLN A 166 -0.96 8.89 -28.78
N LYS A 167 -1.64 7.89 -28.22
CA LYS A 167 -1.02 6.60 -27.88
C LYS A 167 -0.53 5.86 -29.11
N ASN A 168 -1.29 5.85 -30.19
CA ASN A 168 -0.90 5.20 -31.43
C ASN A 168 0.33 5.86 -32.09
N GLU A 169 0.46 7.19 -31.98
CA GLU A 169 1.68 7.86 -32.45
C GLU A 169 2.92 7.32 -31.70
N LEU A 170 2.84 7.17 -30.38
CA LEU A 170 3.93 6.62 -29.58
C LEU A 170 4.16 5.13 -29.86
N LEU A 171 3.10 4.33 -29.88
CA LEU A 171 3.19 2.89 -30.08
C LEU A 171 3.81 2.57 -31.46
N VAL A 172 3.31 3.20 -32.50
CA VAL A 172 3.75 2.90 -33.89
C VAL A 172 5.11 3.54 -34.20
N LYS A 173 5.26 4.86 -33.98
CA LYS A 173 6.44 5.60 -34.45
C LYS A 173 7.64 5.50 -33.50
N VAL A 174 7.42 5.38 -32.18
CA VAL A 174 8.50 5.34 -31.20
C VAL A 174 8.82 3.91 -30.78
N TYR A 175 7.79 3.12 -30.47
CA TYR A 175 7.99 1.78 -29.92
C TYR A 175 7.90 0.66 -30.94
N ASN A 176 7.61 0.97 -32.21
CA ASN A 176 7.43 -0.01 -33.31
C ASN A 176 6.46 -1.14 -32.91
N ARG A 177 5.27 -0.75 -32.45
CA ARG A 177 4.18 -1.64 -32.06
C ARG A 177 2.99 -1.48 -33.01
N ARG A 178 2.07 -2.45 -32.94
CA ARG A 178 0.83 -2.43 -33.71
C ARG A 178 -0.02 -1.21 -33.30
N HIS A 179 -0.69 -0.63 -34.27
CA HIS A 179 -1.79 0.30 -34.06
C HIS A 179 -2.89 -0.39 -33.23
N VAL A 180 -3.52 0.33 -32.33
CA VAL A 180 -4.64 -0.13 -31.51
C VAL A 180 -5.91 0.49 -32.07
N GLU A 181 -6.89 -0.35 -32.43
CA GLU A 181 -8.16 0.09 -32.96
C GLU A 181 -9.11 0.57 -31.87
N VAL A 182 -9.91 1.59 -32.17
CA VAL A 182 -10.90 2.15 -31.22
C VAL A 182 -11.93 1.08 -30.84
N ASP A 183 -12.44 0.34 -31.83
CA ASP A 183 -13.45 -0.71 -31.60
C ASP A 183 -12.94 -1.78 -30.63
N GLU A 184 -11.68 -2.21 -30.76
CA GLU A 184 -11.05 -3.20 -29.87
C GLU A 184 -11.13 -2.76 -28.40
N ILE A 185 -10.90 -1.48 -28.11
CA ILE A 185 -10.93 -0.96 -26.74
C ILE A 185 -12.35 -0.73 -26.23
N VAL A 186 -13.24 -0.23 -27.09
CA VAL A 186 -14.65 -0.03 -26.75
C VAL A 186 -15.31 -1.37 -26.45
N GLU A 187 -15.18 -2.37 -27.32
CA GLU A 187 -15.70 -3.72 -27.13
C GLU A 187 -15.13 -4.36 -25.84
N TYR A 188 -13.84 -4.20 -25.57
CA TYR A 188 -13.22 -4.68 -24.34
C TYR A 188 -13.92 -4.10 -23.11
N PHE A 189 -14.11 -2.79 -23.02
CA PHE A 189 -14.75 -2.19 -21.85
C PHE A 189 -16.26 -2.52 -21.79
N MET A 190 -16.95 -2.50 -22.91
CA MET A 190 -18.38 -2.82 -22.95
C MET A 190 -18.67 -4.27 -22.56
N SER A 191 -17.74 -5.20 -22.78
CA SER A 191 -17.90 -6.60 -22.35
C SER A 191 -18.03 -6.74 -20.82
N TYR A 192 -17.56 -5.74 -20.05
CA TYR A 192 -17.67 -5.69 -18.58
C TYR A 192 -18.80 -4.78 -18.09
N ALA A 193 -19.44 -3.99 -18.96
CA ALA A 193 -20.33 -2.91 -18.58
C ALA A 193 -21.52 -3.40 -17.71
N GLU A 194 -22.22 -4.44 -18.13
CA GLU A 194 -23.38 -4.95 -17.38
C GLU A 194 -22.99 -5.51 -16.00
N ARG A 195 -21.80 -6.06 -15.86
CA ARG A 195 -21.30 -6.56 -14.57
C ARG A 195 -20.85 -5.42 -13.64
N LEU A 196 -20.26 -4.36 -14.19
CA LEU A 196 -19.79 -3.20 -13.42
C LEU A 196 -20.94 -2.29 -12.97
N LYS A 197 -21.96 -2.11 -13.81
CA LYS A 197 -23.07 -1.17 -13.62
C LYS A 197 -23.71 -1.19 -12.22
N PRO A 198 -24.05 -2.35 -11.61
CA PRO A 198 -24.66 -2.39 -10.27
C PRO A 198 -23.70 -1.99 -9.14
N MET A 199 -22.40 -1.96 -9.39
CA MET A 199 -21.36 -1.61 -8.40
C MET A 199 -21.03 -0.13 -8.43
N ILE A 200 -21.35 0.58 -9.54
CA ILE A 200 -20.93 1.99 -9.76
C ILE A 200 -21.78 2.94 -8.92
N VAL A 201 -21.12 3.75 -8.11
CA VAL A 201 -21.75 4.75 -7.24
C VAL A 201 -20.92 6.04 -7.17
N ASP A 202 -21.54 7.12 -6.71
CA ASP A 202 -20.81 8.29 -6.19
C ASP A 202 -20.25 7.96 -4.80
N THR A 203 -19.00 7.55 -4.74
CA THR A 203 -18.35 7.17 -3.48
C THR A 203 -18.12 8.37 -2.56
N THR A 204 -17.94 9.57 -3.09
CA THR A 204 -17.80 10.78 -2.28
C THR A 204 -19.09 11.03 -1.48
N GLN A 205 -20.23 10.97 -2.16
CA GLN A 205 -21.52 11.12 -1.49
C GLN A 205 -21.79 9.98 -0.51
N LEU A 206 -21.53 8.72 -0.93
CA LEU A 206 -21.75 7.53 -0.11
C LEU A 206 -20.99 7.60 1.22
N LEU A 207 -19.67 7.87 1.16
CA LEU A 207 -18.81 7.84 2.34
C LEU A 207 -19.05 9.02 3.27
N ASN A 208 -19.29 10.23 2.74
CA ASN A 208 -19.60 11.38 3.57
C ASN A 208 -20.95 11.22 4.26
N LYS A 209 -21.98 10.72 3.57
CA LYS A 209 -23.26 10.40 4.18
C LYS A 209 -23.13 9.35 5.28
N ALA A 210 -22.35 8.29 5.06
CA ALA A 210 -22.09 7.28 6.07
C ALA A 210 -21.46 7.89 7.33
N LEU A 211 -20.49 8.81 7.20
CA LEU A 211 -19.92 9.53 8.32
C LEU A 211 -20.94 10.42 9.03
N ASP A 212 -21.84 11.09 8.29
CA ASP A 212 -22.91 11.90 8.87
C ASP A 212 -23.92 11.06 9.67
N GLU A 213 -24.10 9.81 9.26
CA GLU A 213 -24.91 8.81 9.96
C GLU A 213 -24.19 8.14 11.14
N GLY A 214 -22.96 8.56 11.46
CA GLY A 214 -22.19 8.02 12.57
C GLY A 214 -21.48 6.68 12.28
N LYS A 215 -21.39 6.28 11.00
CA LYS A 215 -20.70 5.07 10.57
C LYS A 215 -19.18 5.23 10.64
N THR A 216 -18.48 4.10 10.79
CA THR A 216 -17.02 4.04 10.86
C THR A 216 -16.43 3.58 9.53
N LEU A 217 -15.45 4.34 9.04
CA LEU A 217 -14.72 4.06 7.80
C LEU A 217 -13.28 3.66 8.11
N LEU A 218 -12.79 2.63 7.44
CA LEU A 218 -11.38 2.25 7.41
C LEU A 218 -10.84 2.46 5.99
N MET A 219 -9.87 3.33 5.82
CA MET A 219 -9.19 3.55 4.55
C MET A 219 -7.89 2.73 4.52
N GLU A 220 -7.85 1.75 3.64
CA GLU A 220 -6.73 0.82 3.47
C GLU A 220 -5.80 1.32 2.37
N GLY A 221 -4.71 2.01 2.72
CA GLY A 221 -3.71 2.48 1.78
C GLY A 221 -2.96 1.34 1.09
N GLY A 222 -2.81 1.46 -0.22
CA GLY A 222 -1.87 0.62 -0.99
C GLY A 222 -0.44 1.14 -0.86
N GLN A 223 0.56 0.33 -1.23
CA GLN A 223 1.99 0.70 -1.23
C GLN A 223 2.48 1.22 0.14
N ALA A 224 3.30 2.29 0.17
CA ALA A 224 3.86 2.85 1.40
C ALA A 224 4.44 4.26 1.19
N THR A 225 4.78 4.94 2.28
CA THR A 225 5.29 6.30 2.35
C THR A 225 6.44 6.58 1.37
N PHE A 226 7.49 5.76 1.39
CA PHE A 226 8.67 6.01 0.55
C PHE A 226 8.56 5.48 -0.87
N LEU A 227 7.38 4.99 -1.24
CA LEU A 227 6.95 4.73 -2.62
C LEU A 227 5.99 5.81 -3.14
N ASP A 228 5.70 6.86 -2.38
CA ASP A 228 4.88 7.99 -2.80
C ASP A 228 5.56 8.78 -3.92
N VAL A 229 4.78 9.21 -4.93
CA VAL A 229 5.33 9.89 -6.12
C VAL A 229 5.96 11.25 -5.79
N ASP A 230 5.49 11.93 -4.74
CA ASP A 230 5.97 13.26 -4.32
C ASP A 230 7.00 13.17 -3.19
N HIS A 231 6.79 12.28 -2.20
CA HIS A 231 7.57 12.19 -0.96
C HIS A 231 8.51 10.99 -0.90
N GLY A 232 8.41 10.06 -1.85
CA GLY A 232 9.19 8.84 -1.89
C GLY A 232 10.56 9.00 -2.53
N THR A 233 11.24 7.87 -2.69
CA THR A 233 12.59 7.77 -3.28
C THR A 233 12.53 7.79 -4.82
N TYR A 234 12.05 8.89 -5.39
CA TYR A 234 11.90 9.10 -6.83
C TYR A 234 13.22 8.83 -7.58
N PRO A 235 13.25 8.14 -8.74
CA PRO A 235 12.10 7.65 -9.49
C PRO A 235 11.59 6.26 -9.08
N PHE A 236 12.16 5.63 -8.05
CA PHE A 236 11.81 4.29 -7.56
C PHE A 236 10.59 4.35 -6.65
N VAL A 237 9.46 4.73 -7.21
CA VAL A 237 8.19 5.01 -6.52
C VAL A 237 7.02 4.44 -7.32
N THR A 238 5.82 4.40 -6.71
CA THR A 238 4.56 4.18 -7.43
C THR A 238 4.08 5.49 -8.08
N SER A 239 3.10 5.41 -8.97
CA SER A 239 2.51 6.58 -9.64
C SER A 239 1.32 7.17 -8.88
N SER A 240 1.14 6.82 -7.62
CA SER A 240 0.07 7.33 -6.77
C SER A 240 0.61 7.92 -5.47
N ASN A 241 -0.26 8.53 -4.68
CA ASN A 241 0.05 9.06 -3.37
C ASN A 241 -0.48 8.14 -2.26
N PRO A 242 0.31 7.12 -1.81
CA PRO A 242 -0.06 6.25 -0.69
C PRO A 242 0.15 6.93 0.67
N THR A 243 -0.24 8.19 0.79
CA THR A 243 -0.20 8.98 2.01
C THR A 243 -1.60 9.15 2.62
N SER A 244 -1.67 9.59 3.88
CA SER A 244 -2.94 9.96 4.51
C SER A 244 -3.67 11.06 3.73
N GLY A 245 -2.93 12.06 3.22
CA GLY A 245 -3.46 13.07 2.31
C GLY A 245 -3.99 12.47 1.00
N GLY A 246 -3.25 11.52 0.42
CA GLY A 246 -3.68 10.76 -0.76
C GLY A 246 -4.93 9.92 -0.51
N ALA A 247 -5.11 9.40 0.70
CA ALA A 247 -6.32 8.68 1.09
C ALA A 247 -7.55 9.61 1.10
N CYS A 248 -7.40 10.85 1.58
CA CYS A 248 -8.47 11.85 1.52
C CYS A 248 -8.88 12.16 0.07
N VAL A 249 -7.90 12.42 -0.80
CA VAL A 249 -8.15 12.70 -2.22
C VAL A 249 -8.79 11.48 -2.92
N GLY A 250 -8.28 10.29 -2.65
CA GLY A 250 -8.71 9.05 -3.31
C GLY A 250 -10.04 8.47 -2.83
N SER A 251 -10.57 8.94 -1.70
CA SER A 251 -11.88 8.57 -1.17
C SER A 251 -12.94 9.66 -1.33
N GLY A 252 -12.52 10.93 -1.47
CA GLY A 252 -13.39 12.10 -1.43
C GLY A 252 -13.88 12.48 -0.02
N VAL A 253 -13.19 11.99 1.02
CA VAL A 253 -13.44 12.37 2.41
C VAL A 253 -12.50 13.51 2.80
N GLY A 254 -13.04 14.56 3.37
CA GLY A 254 -12.26 15.74 3.77
C GLY A 254 -11.26 15.42 4.90
N PRO A 255 -10.07 16.06 4.93
CA PRO A 255 -9.03 15.75 5.90
C PRO A 255 -9.47 15.99 7.35
N THR A 256 -10.35 16.94 7.61
CA THR A 256 -10.89 17.23 8.96
C THR A 256 -11.86 16.17 9.48
N ARG A 257 -12.23 15.20 8.65
CA ARG A 257 -13.09 14.07 9.04
C ARG A 257 -12.27 12.82 9.39
N ILE A 258 -10.95 12.87 9.20
CA ILE A 258 -10.04 11.79 9.60
C ILE A 258 -9.78 11.95 11.10
N SER A 259 -10.16 10.94 11.87
CA SER A 259 -9.94 10.91 13.32
C SER A 259 -8.62 10.28 13.70
N ARG A 260 -8.18 9.26 12.93
CA ARG A 260 -6.92 8.56 13.18
C ARG A 260 -6.16 8.24 11.90
N VAL A 261 -4.83 8.32 11.99
CA VAL A 261 -3.91 7.91 10.94
C VAL A 261 -2.90 6.93 11.56
N ILE A 262 -2.98 5.67 11.15
CA ILE A 262 -2.19 4.57 11.69
C ILE A 262 -1.07 4.23 10.71
N GLY A 263 0.17 4.40 11.16
CA GLY A 263 1.37 4.01 10.43
C GLY A 263 1.75 2.55 10.74
N ILE A 264 1.84 1.71 9.71
CA ILE A 264 2.29 0.33 9.86
C ILE A 264 3.78 0.27 9.57
N GLN A 265 4.57 -0.23 10.52
CA GLN A 265 6.01 -0.44 10.38
C GLN A 265 6.39 -1.86 10.80
N LYS A 266 7.39 -2.43 10.17
CA LYS A 266 8.08 -3.61 10.70
C LYS A 266 9.09 -3.19 11.76
N ALA A 267 9.37 -4.08 12.70
CA ALA A 267 10.47 -3.93 13.65
C ALA A 267 11.86 -3.90 12.99
N TYR A 268 11.93 -4.12 11.69
CA TYR A 268 13.07 -3.96 10.78
C TYR A 268 12.56 -3.37 9.46
N THR A 269 13.37 -3.30 8.42
CA THR A 269 12.95 -2.70 7.15
C THR A 269 13.09 -3.68 5.99
N THR A 270 12.14 -3.64 5.05
CA THR A 270 12.25 -4.38 3.79
C THR A 270 11.93 -3.49 2.60
N ARG A 271 12.51 -3.81 1.45
CA ARG A 271 12.25 -3.13 0.19
C ARG A 271 12.18 -4.12 -0.96
N VAL A 272 11.26 -3.88 -1.89
CA VAL A 272 11.19 -4.57 -3.18
C VAL A 272 11.64 -3.61 -4.28
N GLY A 273 12.37 -4.13 -5.27
CA GLY A 273 12.84 -3.35 -6.41
C GLY A 273 14.11 -2.53 -6.14
N ALA A 274 14.45 -1.68 -7.11
CA ALA A 274 15.61 -0.82 -7.07
C ALA A 274 15.41 0.42 -6.17
N GLY A 275 16.47 1.18 -6.00
CA GLY A 275 16.48 2.43 -5.25
C GLY A 275 17.28 2.36 -3.95
N PRO A 276 17.49 3.50 -3.28
CA PRO A 276 18.31 3.60 -2.08
C PRO A 276 17.69 2.85 -0.90
N PHE A 277 18.57 2.26 -0.08
CA PHE A 277 18.18 1.57 1.14
C PHE A 277 19.36 1.63 2.13
N PRO A 278 19.52 2.71 2.89
CA PRO A 278 20.73 2.95 3.69
C PRO A 278 21.03 1.85 4.70
N THR A 279 20.02 1.23 5.29
CA THR A 279 20.19 0.18 6.31
C THR A 279 20.20 -1.25 5.73
N GLU A 280 20.30 -1.42 4.41
CA GLU A 280 20.30 -2.73 3.75
C GLU A 280 21.45 -3.61 4.21
N LEU A 281 21.17 -4.89 4.40
CA LEU A 281 22.13 -5.92 4.83
C LEU A 281 22.39 -6.91 3.70
N PHE A 282 23.68 -7.18 3.48
CA PHE A 282 24.17 -8.10 2.44
C PHE A 282 24.88 -9.33 3.02
N ASP A 283 24.81 -9.49 4.33
CA ASP A 283 25.47 -10.52 5.13
C ASP A 283 24.49 -11.59 5.63
N GLU A 284 24.99 -12.47 6.51
CA GLU A 284 24.21 -13.54 7.14
C GLU A 284 23.02 -12.98 7.94
N MET A 285 23.11 -11.78 8.46
CA MET A 285 22.02 -11.14 9.19
C MET A 285 20.88 -10.74 8.26
N GLY A 286 21.18 -10.23 7.07
CA GLY A 286 20.18 -9.97 6.04
C GLY A 286 19.45 -11.25 5.61
N GLU A 287 20.16 -12.39 5.52
CA GLU A 287 19.56 -13.69 5.24
C GLU A 287 18.71 -14.20 6.41
N PHE A 288 19.17 -14.00 7.65
CA PHE A 288 18.39 -14.33 8.84
C PHE A 288 17.05 -13.61 8.87
N LEU A 289 17.04 -12.27 8.68
CA LEU A 289 15.80 -11.48 8.62
C LEU A 289 14.88 -11.94 7.49
N ARG A 290 15.45 -12.28 6.33
CA ARG A 290 14.69 -12.76 5.17
C ARG A 290 14.02 -14.09 5.45
N THR A 291 14.76 -15.05 5.96
CA THR A 291 14.29 -16.43 6.17
C THR A 291 13.32 -16.48 7.34
N THR A 292 13.70 -15.93 8.50
CA THR A 292 12.88 -15.93 9.71
C THR A 292 11.62 -15.08 9.50
N GLY A 293 11.75 -13.92 8.84
CA GLY A 293 10.63 -13.06 8.51
C GLY A 293 9.76 -13.53 7.35
N GLY A 294 10.17 -14.58 6.61
CA GLY A 294 9.45 -15.04 5.42
C GLY A 294 9.38 -13.93 4.34
N GLU A 295 10.46 -13.17 4.14
CA GLU A 295 10.50 -12.00 3.29
C GLU A 295 10.67 -12.35 1.82
N PHE A 296 9.61 -12.94 1.26
CA PHE A 296 9.48 -13.31 -0.14
C PHE A 296 8.21 -12.72 -0.74
N GLY A 297 8.28 -12.34 -2.02
CA GLY A 297 7.13 -11.78 -2.73
C GLY A 297 6.03 -12.81 -2.93
N VAL A 298 4.82 -12.51 -2.48
CA VAL A 298 3.66 -13.42 -2.55
C VAL A 298 3.42 -13.92 -3.98
N ASN A 299 3.47 -13.01 -4.97
CA ASN A 299 3.17 -13.35 -6.37
C ASN A 299 4.35 -13.94 -7.14
N THR A 300 5.59 -13.70 -6.74
CA THR A 300 6.78 -14.01 -7.55
C THR A 300 7.77 -14.92 -6.84
N GLY A 301 7.60 -15.16 -5.53
CA GLY A 301 8.60 -15.81 -4.69
C GLY A 301 9.95 -15.06 -4.60
N ARG A 302 10.04 -13.88 -5.18
CA ARG A 302 11.29 -13.12 -5.22
C ARG A 302 11.69 -12.66 -3.82
N PRO A 303 12.96 -12.85 -3.40
CA PRO A 303 13.43 -12.42 -2.11
C PRO A 303 13.36 -10.87 -2.00
N ARG A 304 12.92 -10.39 -0.84
CA ARG A 304 12.96 -8.99 -0.49
C ARG A 304 14.33 -8.60 0.03
N ARG A 305 14.74 -7.37 -0.22
CA ARG A 305 15.89 -6.72 0.41
C ARG A 305 15.53 -6.47 1.88
N CYS A 306 16.42 -6.81 2.80
CA CYS A 306 16.21 -6.64 4.24
C CYS A 306 17.25 -5.73 4.85
N GLY A 307 16.89 -4.98 5.87
CA GLY A 307 17.77 -4.08 6.60
C GLY A 307 17.24 -3.74 7.98
N TRP A 308 18.03 -3.06 8.79
CA TRP A 308 17.65 -2.67 10.13
C TRP A 308 16.56 -1.58 10.14
N TYR A 309 15.89 -1.45 11.27
CA TYR A 309 14.92 -0.37 11.48
C TYR A 309 15.56 0.99 11.29
N ASP A 310 14.88 1.87 10.58
CA ASP A 310 15.36 3.20 10.22
C ASP A 310 14.48 4.27 10.88
N ALA A 311 14.99 4.85 11.98
CA ALA A 311 14.27 5.85 12.73
C ALA A 311 14.25 7.22 12.04
N VAL A 312 15.20 7.50 11.14
CA VAL A 312 15.16 8.72 10.31
C VAL A 312 13.96 8.70 9.39
N LEU A 313 13.75 7.56 8.73
CA LEU A 313 12.57 7.36 7.88
C LEU A 313 11.28 7.30 8.71
N ALA A 314 11.31 6.70 9.90
CA ALA A 314 10.14 6.67 10.78
C ALA A 314 9.67 8.08 11.15
N ARG A 315 10.61 8.97 11.56
CA ARG A 315 10.29 10.38 11.86
C ARG A 315 9.76 11.12 10.63
N GLN A 316 10.36 10.89 9.47
CA GLN A 316 9.90 11.50 8.22
C GLN A 316 8.48 11.04 7.85
N ALA A 317 8.18 9.75 8.00
CA ALA A 317 6.84 9.23 7.77
C ALA A 317 5.82 9.83 8.74
N VAL A 318 6.15 9.95 10.04
CA VAL A 318 5.30 10.61 11.03
C VAL A 318 4.92 12.04 10.59
N ARG A 319 5.88 12.81 10.08
CA ARG A 319 5.62 14.18 9.58
C ARG A 319 4.72 14.22 8.36
N ILE A 320 5.00 13.37 7.37
CA ILE A 320 4.24 13.35 6.10
C ILE A 320 2.77 13.00 6.35
N HIS A 321 2.52 12.06 7.24
CA HIS A 321 1.18 11.52 7.48
C HIS A 321 0.44 12.18 8.63
N GLY A 322 1.14 12.77 9.59
CA GLY A 322 0.55 13.18 10.87
C GLY A 322 0.02 11.96 11.64
N PHE A 323 0.84 10.90 11.76
CA PHE A 323 0.42 9.69 12.47
C PHE A 323 -0.06 10.00 13.89
N THR A 324 -1.24 9.48 14.20
CA THR A 324 -1.74 9.43 15.57
C THR A 324 -1.22 8.22 16.31
N ASP A 325 -0.96 7.13 15.58
CA ASP A 325 -0.58 5.83 16.12
C ASP A 325 0.38 5.09 15.18
N LEU A 326 1.26 4.28 15.76
CA LEU A 326 2.04 3.28 15.04
C LEU A 326 1.57 1.87 15.43
N PHE A 327 1.59 0.99 14.45
CA PHE A 327 1.46 -0.45 14.63
C PHE A 327 2.76 -1.11 14.18
N ILE A 328 3.52 -1.63 15.13
CA ILE A 328 4.78 -2.35 14.83
C ILE A 328 4.45 -3.81 14.54
N THR A 329 4.91 -4.32 13.42
CA THR A 329 4.74 -5.72 13.02
C THR A 329 6.05 -6.49 13.10
N LYS A 330 5.95 -7.82 13.19
CA LYS A 330 7.11 -8.72 13.09
C LYS A 330 8.19 -8.51 14.17
N LEU A 331 7.77 -8.16 15.37
CA LEU A 331 8.70 -8.06 16.52
C LEU A 331 9.30 -9.43 16.85
N ASP A 332 8.54 -10.49 16.68
CA ASP A 332 8.91 -11.91 16.85
C ASP A 332 10.13 -12.32 16.03
N VAL A 333 10.32 -11.73 14.85
CA VAL A 333 11.45 -12.04 13.95
C VAL A 333 12.81 -11.67 14.56
N LEU A 334 12.85 -10.73 15.50
CA LEU A 334 14.07 -10.28 16.17
C LEU A 334 14.44 -11.16 17.39
N THR A 335 13.61 -12.13 17.75
CA THR A 335 13.92 -13.08 18.83
C THR A 335 15.17 -13.90 18.53
N GLY A 336 16.05 -14.03 19.51
CA GLY A 336 17.31 -14.77 19.41
C GLY A 336 18.52 -13.89 19.05
N LEU A 337 18.32 -12.59 18.83
CA LEU A 337 19.43 -11.66 18.60
C LEU A 337 19.98 -11.13 19.94
N ASP A 338 21.31 -11.06 20.05
CA ASP A 338 21.99 -10.48 21.22
C ASP A 338 21.89 -8.93 21.23
N LYS A 339 22.03 -8.32 20.06
CA LYS A 339 21.95 -6.87 19.88
C LYS A 339 21.13 -6.54 18.64
N ILE A 340 20.31 -5.50 18.74
CA ILE A 340 19.44 -5.02 17.67
C ILE A 340 19.85 -3.59 17.32
N PRO A 341 20.48 -3.37 16.14
CA PRO A 341 20.80 -2.04 15.65
C PRO A 341 19.55 -1.28 15.18
N VAL A 342 19.49 0.01 15.52
CA VAL A 342 18.51 0.96 15.01
C VAL A 342 19.25 2.14 14.39
N CYS A 343 18.97 2.44 13.13
CA CYS A 343 19.54 3.61 12.47
C CYS A 343 18.88 4.88 13.01
N VAL A 344 19.66 5.73 13.69
CA VAL A 344 19.17 6.96 14.32
C VAL A 344 19.52 8.22 13.54
N ALA A 345 20.53 8.15 12.68
CA ALA A 345 21.00 9.23 11.83
C ALA A 345 21.75 8.65 10.61
N TYR A 346 22.07 9.49 9.65
CA TYR A 346 22.95 9.15 8.53
C TYR A 346 24.27 9.94 8.58
N ASP A 347 25.35 9.32 8.13
CA ASP A 347 26.57 9.98 7.72
C ASP A 347 26.53 10.19 6.21
N VAL A 348 26.65 11.43 5.77
CA VAL A 348 26.79 11.77 4.34
C VAL A 348 28.06 12.61 4.22
N ASP A 349 29.08 12.03 3.59
CA ASP A 349 30.40 12.68 3.36
C ASP A 349 31.05 13.22 4.64
N GLY A 350 30.90 12.50 5.77
CA GLY A 350 31.44 12.86 7.08
C GLY A 350 30.57 13.86 7.88
N VAL A 351 29.38 14.20 7.37
CA VAL A 351 28.42 15.06 8.06
C VAL A 351 27.25 14.22 8.57
N ARG A 352 26.96 14.35 9.87
CA ARG A 352 25.81 13.69 10.49
C ARG A 352 24.50 14.40 10.10
N HIS A 353 23.54 13.63 9.63
CA HIS A 353 22.18 14.06 9.33
C HIS A 353 21.19 13.30 10.22
N ASP A 354 20.52 14.00 11.13
CA ASP A 354 19.46 13.41 11.96
C ASP A 354 18.12 13.33 11.21
N GLU A 355 18.03 13.99 10.06
CA GLU A 355 16.87 14.02 9.17
C GLU A 355 17.20 13.41 7.82
N MET A 356 16.17 13.04 7.05
CA MET A 356 16.35 12.54 5.69
C MET A 356 17.02 13.60 4.83
N PRO A 357 18.14 13.29 4.15
CA PRO A 357 18.81 14.22 3.26
C PRO A 357 17.87 14.78 2.19
N MET A 358 18.02 16.05 1.87
CA MET A 358 17.14 16.75 0.93
C MET A 358 17.25 16.21 -0.49
N THR A 359 18.45 15.82 -0.91
CA THR A 359 18.69 15.37 -2.28
C THR A 359 18.76 13.86 -2.37
N GLN A 360 18.30 13.31 -3.50
CA GLN A 360 18.40 11.88 -3.77
C GLN A 360 19.86 11.41 -3.84
N THR A 361 20.78 12.26 -4.30
CA THR A 361 22.22 11.95 -4.34
C THR A 361 22.78 11.74 -2.95
N GLU A 362 22.50 12.65 -2.02
CA GLU A 362 22.91 12.50 -0.62
C GLU A 362 22.29 11.25 0.01
N PHE A 363 21.00 10.99 -0.25
CA PHE A 363 20.34 9.82 0.30
C PHE A 363 20.89 8.49 -0.26
N HIS A 364 21.31 8.47 -1.52
CA HIS A 364 22.02 7.31 -2.11
C HIS A 364 23.39 7.04 -1.49
N HIS A 365 24.08 8.08 -1.00
CA HIS A 365 25.39 7.98 -0.35
C HIS A 365 25.29 7.89 1.17
N ALA A 366 24.08 8.00 1.73
CA ALA A 366 23.87 7.96 3.16
C ALA A 366 24.30 6.61 3.76
N LYS A 367 25.15 6.69 4.79
CA LYS A 367 25.55 5.54 5.59
C LYS A 367 24.83 5.59 6.94
N PRO A 368 24.24 4.49 7.41
CA PRO A 368 23.50 4.49 8.64
C PRO A 368 24.43 4.65 9.86
N ILE A 369 24.02 5.49 10.80
CA ILE A 369 24.62 5.59 12.15
C ILE A 369 23.68 4.83 13.08
N PHE A 370 24.21 3.75 13.71
CA PHE A 370 23.42 2.86 14.53
C PHE A 370 23.60 3.14 16.03
N GLU A 371 22.49 3.05 16.77
CA GLU A 371 22.46 2.72 18.18
C GLU A 371 22.10 1.25 18.35
N TYR A 372 22.64 0.60 19.41
CA TYR A 372 22.49 -0.82 19.64
C TYR A 372 21.69 -1.07 20.92
N TYR A 373 20.62 -1.85 20.80
CA TYR A 373 19.75 -2.24 21.92
C TYR A 373 19.96 -3.71 22.24
N ASP A 374 19.79 -4.08 23.51
CA ASP A 374 19.85 -5.47 23.94
C ASP A 374 18.67 -6.24 23.36
N GLY A 375 18.97 -7.43 22.81
CA GLY A 375 17.97 -8.34 22.29
C GLY A 375 17.36 -9.23 23.38
N TRP A 376 16.59 -10.20 22.96
CA TRP A 376 15.92 -11.19 23.81
C TRP A 376 15.92 -12.55 23.15
N THR A 377 15.84 -13.62 23.95
CA THR A 377 15.82 -15.02 23.49
C THR A 377 14.48 -15.71 23.71
N GLU A 378 13.65 -15.15 24.55
CA GLU A 378 12.36 -15.70 24.90
C GLU A 378 11.37 -15.60 23.75
N ASN A 379 10.56 -16.65 23.59
CA ASN A 379 9.45 -16.62 22.65
C ASN A 379 8.39 -15.59 23.11
N ILE A 380 8.03 -14.64 22.24
CA ILE A 380 7.06 -13.58 22.53
C ILE A 380 5.70 -13.80 21.86
N SER A 381 5.52 -14.88 21.10
CA SER A 381 4.34 -15.10 20.25
C SER A 381 3.03 -15.23 21.03
N ASP A 382 3.08 -15.55 22.30
CA ASP A 382 1.92 -15.73 23.16
C ASP A 382 1.61 -14.49 24.03
N ALA A 383 2.47 -13.47 24.01
CA ALA A 383 2.28 -12.24 24.78
C ALA A 383 1.02 -11.49 24.34
N LYS A 384 0.21 -11.07 25.32
CA LYS A 384 -1.06 -10.33 25.13
C LYS A 384 -1.00 -8.89 25.63
N SER A 385 0.04 -8.54 26.39
CA SER A 385 0.27 -7.20 26.94
C SER A 385 1.76 -6.83 26.87
N LEU A 386 2.07 -5.54 26.99
CA LEU A 386 3.45 -5.05 27.06
C LEU A 386 4.21 -5.65 28.28
N ASP A 387 3.52 -5.91 29.36
CA ASP A 387 4.13 -6.43 30.59
C ASP A 387 4.50 -7.93 30.49
N GLU A 388 3.90 -8.64 29.54
CA GLU A 388 4.24 -10.04 29.24
C GLU A 388 5.46 -10.17 28.28
N LEU A 389 5.88 -9.06 27.67
CA LEU A 389 7.12 -9.07 26.87
C LEU A 389 8.35 -9.15 27.80
N PRO A 390 9.43 -9.84 27.34
CA PRO A 390 10.73 -9.74 27.98
C PRO A 390 11.15 -8.27 28.13
N GLU A 391 11.88 -7.98 29.21
CA GLU A 391 12.26 -6.60 29.54
C GLU A 391 12.94 -5.86 28.38
N ASN A 392 13.85 -6.55 27.68
CA ASN A 392 14.56 -5.95 26.53
C ASN A 392 13.61 -5.73 25.33
N ALA A 393 12.69 -6.65 25.04
CA ALA A 393 11.69 -6.48 23.98
C ALA A 393 10.78 -5.28 24.27
N ARG A 394 10.33 -5.15 25.51
CA ARG A 394 9.53 -3.99 25.96
C ARG A 394 10.34 -2.69 25.85
N LYS A 395 11.59 -2.66 26.31
CA LYS A 395 12.49 -1.48 26.18
C LYS A 395 12.70 -1.10 24.72
N TYR A 396 12.87 -2.09 23.84
CA TYR A 396 13.02 -1.85 22.42
C TYR A 396 11.78 -1.16 21.84
N VAL A 397 10.58 -1.66 22.10
CA VAL A 397 9.32 -1.05 21.65
C VAL A 397 9.16 0.38 22.16
N LEU A 398 9.38 0.61 23.45
CA LEU A 398 9.30 1.96 24.04
C LEU A 398 10.33 2.91 23.44
N LYS A 399 11.51 2.40 23.07
CA LYS A 399 12.52 3.19 22.39
C LYS A 399 12.12 3.54 20.96
N LEU A 400 11.51 2.63 20.23
CA LEU A 400 10.96 2.95 18.90
C LEU A 400 9.87 4.03 18.99
N GLU A 401 9.03 4.00 20.01
CA GLU A 401 8.03 5.05 20.30
C GLU A 401 8.71 6.40 20.52
N GLU A 402 9.71 6.44 21.41
CA GLU A 402 10.47 7.67 21.74
C GLU A 402 11.14 8.26 20.49
N ILE A 403 11.92 7.46 19.74
CA ILE A 403 12.74 7.96 18.63
C ILE A 403 11.93 8.27 17.36
N SER A 404 10.77 7.65 17.17
CA SER A 404 9.84 7.99 16.08
C SER A 404 9.01 9.24 16.38
N GLY A 405 8.83 9.57 17.67
CA GLY A 405 7.97 10.65 18.12
C GLY A 405 6.48 10.38 17.96
N CYS A 406 6.08 9.11 17.86
CA CYS A 406 4.69 8.71 17.68
C CYS A 406 4.39 7.47 18.54
N ARG A 407 3.27 7.48 19.26
CA ARG A 407 2.89 6.40 20.16
C ARG A 407 2.67 5.08 19.40
N ILE A 408 3.10 3.97 20.01
CA ILE A 408 2.87 2.62 19.51
C ILE A 408 1.62 2.06 20.18
N SER A 409 0.58 1.85 19.39
CA SER A 409 -0.74 1.41 19.90
C SER A 409 -1.03 -0.06 19.63
N ALA A 410 -0.26 -0.71 18.74
CA ALA A 410 -0.33 -2.16 18.54
C ALA A 410 1.03 -2.76 18.16
N ILE A 411 1.23 -4.04 18.51
CA ILE A 411 2.49 -4.76 18.27
C ILE A 411 2.16 -6.18 17.82
N GLY A 412 2.61 -6.54 16.62
CA GLY A 412 2.54 -7.90 16.10
C GLY A 412 3.70 -8.75 16.63
N VAL A 413 3.38 -9.78 17.37
CA VAL A 413 4.30 -10.73 18.02
C VAL A 413 4.29 -12.11 17.35
N GLY A 414 3.68 -12.22 16.17
CA GLY A 414 3.60 -13.42 15.33
C GLY A 414 2.72 -13.18 14.10
N PRO A 415 2.55 -14.18 13.22
CA PRO A 415 1.82 -14.02 11.96
C PRO A 415 0.29 -13.91 12.14
N ASP A 416 -0.29 -14.55 13.13
CA ASP A 416 -1.73 -14.67 13.28
C ASP A 416 -2.37 -13.41 13.88
N ARG A 417 -3.69 -13.21 13.64
CA ARG A 417 -4.45 -12.07 14.18
C ARG A 417 -4.31 -11.99 15.70
N ASP A 418 -4.46 -13.11 16.40
CA ASP A 418 -4.44 -13.20 17.87
C ASP A 418 -3.04 -12.97 18.45
N GLN A 419 -2.01 -12.97 17.61
CA GLN A 419 -0.62 -12.65 17.98
C GLN A 419 -0.36 -11.15 17.79
N THR A 420 -1.27 -10.35 18.35
CA THR A 420 -1.17 -8.89 18.37
C THR A 420 -1.48 -8.37 19.76
N ILE A 421 -0.54 -7.64 20.33
CA ILE A 421 -0.74 -6.85 21.54
C ILE A 421 -1.41 -5.55 21.12
N VAL A 422 -2.62 -5.28 21.59
CA VAL A 422 -3.31 -3.99 21.43
C VAL A 422 -3.12 -3.19 22.70
N VAL A 423 -2.29 -2.15 22.62
CA VAL A 423 -1.96 -1.28 23.74
C VAL A 423 -3.04 -0.20 23.94
N ARG A 424 -3.57 0.30 22.80
CA ARG A 424 -4.65 1.32 22.77
C ARG A 424 -5.62 1.00 21.65
N ASP A 425 -6.88 1.40 21.82
CA ASP A 425 -7.88 1.23 20.74
C ASP A 425 -7.47 2.03 19.50
N LEU A 426 -7.46 1.37 18.34
CA LEU A 426 -7.06 1.96 17.07
C LEU A 426 -8.22 2.63 16.31
N ILE A 427 -9.46 2.48 16.78
CA ILE A 427 -10.66 3.05 16.13
C ILE A 427 -11.26 4.16 16.99
N ASN A 428 -11.52 3.87 18.26
CA ASN A 428 -12.13 4.84 19.16
C ASN A 428 -11.05 5.68 19.86
N GLU A 429 -11.39 6.92 20.18
CA GLU A 429 -10.57 7.73 21.09
C GLU A 429 -10.73 7.20 22.52
N ASP A 430 -9.62 7.16 23.26
CA ASP A 430 -9.60 6.84 24.68
C ASP A 430 -10.26 7.96 25.49
#